data_7256d2f6c43cab34a43bf3f7bac38941
#
_entry.id   7256d2f6c43cab34a43bf3f7bac38941
#
_cell.length_a   1.000
_cell.length_b   1.000
_cell.length_c   1.000
_cell.angle_alpha   90.00
_cell.angle_beta   90.00
_cell.angle_gamma   90.00
#
_symmetry.space_group_name_H-M   'P 1'
#
loop_
_entity.id
_entity.type
_entity.pdbx_description
1 polymer ?
#
loop_
_entity_poly.entity_id
_entity_poly.type
_entity_poly.pdbx_seq_one_letter_code
_entity_poly.pdbx_strand_id
1 'polypeptide(L)'
;MSHLPCFMKNLLVTIWFSWAVLAGGASAVEYRTVEIAGKRVTVCEVNIRKEKLQLLHRDETGQAFKRFDRLSAWLEARGRKLIFAMNAGMYHADFSAVGLFVSGGHELVPLNLARGDGNFFLKPNGVFAITEVGARVVEASEYPRLRERVVLATQSGPLLLRGGKIHPAFNAASESRLFRNGVGVRSPDVAVFAISEVPVNFHEFATLFRDVLGCPDALFLDGTISSLHSSELKRSDFRMDLGPIFAIIE
;
A
#
# COMPACT_ATOMS: atom_id res chain seq x y z
N MET A 1 54.84 65.86 32.57
CA MET A 1 54.93 64.40 32.60
C MET A 1 53.58 63.82 33.07
N SER A 2 52.72 63.44 32.17
CA SER A 2 51.46 62.85 32.53
C SER A 2 51.05 61.88 31.40
N HIS A 3 51.07 60.60 31.72
CA HIS A 3 50.71 59.48 30.80
C HIS A 3 49.18 59.37 30.68
N LEU A 4 48.65 59.41 29.46
CA LEU A 4 47.28 58.97 29.16
C LEU A 4 47.30 57.50 28.84
N PRO A 5 46.30 56.66 29.34
CA PRO A 5 46.15 55.31 28.90
C PRO A 5 45.22 55.25 27.68
N CYS A 6 45.63 54.46 26.70
CA CYS A 6 44.89 54.09 25.49
C CYS A 6 43.78 53.11 25.83
N PHE A 7 42.53 53.48 25.60
CA PHE A 7 41.35 52.57 25.70
C PHE A 7 41.14 51.82 24.37
N MET A 8 41.52 50.54 24.32
CA MET A 8 41.13 49.63 23.25
C MET A 8 39.65 49.23 23.43
N LYS A 9 38.80 49.68 22.54
CA LYS A 9 37.40 49.21 22.44
C LYS A 9 37.35 47.85 21.75
N ASN A 10 37.09 46.79 22.51
CA ASN A 10 36.78 45.47 21.96
C ASN A 10 35.39 45.48 21.33
N LEU A 11 35.34 45.35 20.02
CA LEU A 11 34.11 45.19 19.25
C LEU A 11 33.73 43.69 19.26
N LEU A 12 32.76 43.32 20.12
CA LEU A 12 32.15 41.97 20.10
C LEU A 12 31.22 41.86 18.92
N VAL A 13 31.67 41.16 17.87
CA VAL A 13 30.78 40.75 16.76
C VAL A 13 30.03 39.50 17.17
N THR A 14 28.73 39.64 17.48
CA THR A 14 27.84 38.52 17.74
C THR A 14 27.34 37.96 16.41
N ILE A 15 27.87 36.84 15.99
CA ILE A 15 27.43 36.13 14.80
C ILE A 15 26.20 35.29 15.20
N TRP A 16 25.03 35.70 14.72
CA TRP A 16 23.80 34.90 14.82
C TRP A 16 23.84 33.82 13.74
N PHE A 17 24.09 32.57 14.15
CA PHE A 17 23.84 31.41 13.29
C PHE A 17 22.33 31.11 13.29
N SER A 18 21.63 31.58 12.27
CA SER A 18 20.26 31.13 11.99
C SER A 18 20.33 29.71 11.44
N TRP A 19 20.01 28.73 12.28
CA TRP A 19 19.73 27.38 11.84
C TRP A 19 18.36 27.40 11.14
N ALA A 20 18.35 27.47 9.82
CA ALA A 20 17.16 27.14 9.03
C ALA A 20 16.94 25.62 9.17
N VAL A 21 16.06 25.22 10.06
CA VAL A 21 15.52 23.85 10.07
C VAL A 21 14.70 23.74 8.79
N LEU A 22 15.31 23.17 7.75
CA LEU A 22 14.55 22.64 6.62
C LEU A 22 13.67 21.52 7.20
N ALA A 23 12.41 21.84 7.49
CA ALA A 23 11.37 20.86 7.70
C ALA A 23 11.17 20.16 6.34
N GLY A 24 11.99 19.16 6.06
CA GLY A 24 11.70 18.17 5.02
C GLY A 24 10.40 17.53 5.42
N GLY A 25 9.33 17.78 4.67
CA GLY A 25 8.05 17.09 4.87
C GLY A 25 8.34 15.59 4.87
N ALA A 26 7.97 14.91 5.97
CA ALA A 26 8.08 13.46 6.03
C ALA A 26 7.29 12.89 4.84
N SER A 27 7.94 12.04 4.03
CA SER A 27 7.27 11.40 2.90
C SER A 27 6.02 10.67 3.39
N ALA A 28 4.93 10.83 2.64
CA ALA A 28 3.64 10.19 2.90
C ALA A 28 3.74 8.66 2.92
N VAL A 29 4.68 8.12 2.16
CA VAL A 29 4.94 6.69 2.00
C VAL A 29 6.44 6.46 2.06
N GLU A 30 6.88 5.53 2.90
CA GLU A 30 8.29 5.13 2.97
C GLU A 30 8.55 4.03 1.94
N TYR A 31 9.49 4.27 1.02
CA TYR A 31 9.85 3.33 -0.03
C TYR A 31 11.21 2.70 0.25
N ARG A 32 11.31 1.40 0.00
CA ARG A 32 12.60 0.70 0.01
C ARG A 32 12.57 -0.49 -0.96
N THR A 33 13.73 -0.88 -1.45
CA THR A 33 13.91 -2.12 -2.19
C THR A 33 14.49 -3.17 -1.25
N VAL A 34 13.92 -4.36 -1.26
CA VAL A 34 14.41 -5.52 -0.52
C VAL A 34 14.60 -6.70 -1.49
N GLU A 35 15.26 -7.74 -1.01
CA GLU A 35 15.45 -8.97 -1.78
C GLU A 35 14.89 -10.18 -1.05
N ILE A 36 14.34 -11.10 -1.81
CA ILE A 36 13.95 -12.44 -1.37
C ILE A 36 14.44 -13.46 -2.41
N ALA A 37 15.28 -14.41 -1.99
CA ALA A 37 15.89 -15.40 -2.87
C ALA A 37 16.57 -14.76 -4.12
N GLY A 38 17.31 -13.66 -3.93
CA GLY A 38 17.98 -12.90 -5.00
C GLY A 38 17.05 -12.12 -5.94
N LYS A 39 15.78 -11.97 -5.57
CA LYS A 39 14.75 -11.26 -6.36
C LYS A 39 14.35 -9.96 -5.69
N ARG A 40 14.42 -8.87 -6.45
CA ARG A 40 14.07 -7.54 -5.95
C ARG A 40 12.56 -7.34 -5.82
N VAL A 41 12.18 -6.67 -4.74
CA VAL A 41 10.80 -6.28 -4.44
C VAL A 41 10.80 -4.83 -3.96
N THR A 42 9.94 -4.01 -4.53
CA THR A 42 9.67 -2.65 -4.01
C THR A 42 8.65 -2.75 -2.90
N VAL A 43 8.96 -2.15 -1.76
CA VAL A 43 8.14 -2.09 -0.56
C VAL A 43 7.72 -0.64 -0.32
N CYS A 44 6.44 -0.45 -0.02
CA CYS A 44 5.83 0.84 0.26
C CYS A 44 5.15 0.74 1.64
N GLU A 45 5.67 1.42 2.64
CA GLU A 45 5.12 1.43 3.99
C GLU A 45 4.24 2.67 4.19
N VAL A 46 3.01 2.46 4.62
CA VAL A 46 2.02 3.50 4.83
C VAL A 46 1.64 3.54 6.31
N ASN A 47 1.93 4.64 6.99
CA ASN A 47 1.39 4.91 8.31
C ASN A 47 -0.02 5.47 8.17
N ILE A 48 -1.04 4.65 8.44
CA ILE A 48 -2.45 5.01 8.25
C ILE A 48 -3.00 6.04 9.25
N ARG A 49 -2.21 6.41 10.27
CA ARG A 49 -2.55 7.53 11.18
C ARG A 49 -2.11 8.86 10.62
N LYS A 50 -1.07 8.84 9.78
CA LYS A 50 -0.53 10.06 9.16
C LYS A 50 -1.12 10.27 7.77
N GLU A 51 -1.40 9.17 7.05
CA GLU A 51 -1.81 9.19 5.66
C GLU A 51 -3.21 8.62 5.47
N LYS A 52 -4.01 9.32 4.67
CA LYS A 52 -5.35 8.88 4.31
C LYS A 52 -5.29 7.95 3.11
N LEU A 53 -5.12 6.65 3.36
CA LEU A 53 -5.29 5.65 2.32
C LEU A 53 -6.75 5.62 1.86
N GLN A 54 -6.98 5.64 0.55
CA GLN A 54 -8.28 5.56 -0.09
C GLN A 54 -8.34 4.33 -0.99
N LEU A 55 -9.54 3.85 -1.24
CA LEU A 55 -9.81 2.77 -2.19
C LEU A 55 -10.78 3.29 -3.24
N LEU A 56 -10.30 3.44 -4.47
CA LEU A 56 -11.00 4.06 -5.58
C LEU A 56 -11.26 3.05 -6.69
N HIS A 57 -12.32 3.27 -7.47
CA HIS A 57 -12.64 2.38 -8.58
C HIS A 57 -13.22 3.15 -9.78
N ARG A 58 -14.21 3.98 -9.53
CA ARG A 58 -14.96 4.72 -10.55
C ARG A 58 -15.04 6.20 -10.20
N ASP A 59 -15.17 7.03 -11.21
CA ASP A 59 -15.50 8.43 -11.04
C ASP A 59 -17.01 8.62 -10.75
N GLU A 60 -17.42 9.87 -10.58
CA GLU A 60 -18.82 10.25 -10.30
C GLU A 60 -19.79 9.96 -11.46
N THR A 61 -19.29 9.72 -12.66
CA THR A 61 -20.09 9.29 -13.81
C THR A 61 -20.27 7.78 -13.90
N GLY A 62 -19.62 7.04 -12.98
CA GLY A 62 -19.60 5.57 -12.96
C GLY A 62 -18.54 4.96 -13.87
N GLN A 63 -17.66 5.76 -14.49
CA GLN A 63 -16.62 5.27 -15.36
C GLN A 63 -15.40 4.80 -14.55
N ALA A 64 -14.97 3.54 -14.74
CA ALA A 64 -13.80 2.99 -14.06
C ALA A 64 -12.52 3.76 -14.45
N PHE A 65 -11.66 4.02 -13.47
CA PHE A 65 -10.37 4.69 -13.70
C PHE A 65 -9.46 3.84 -14.57
N LYS A 66 -9.34 2.55 -14.29
CA LYS A 66 -8.54 1.56 -15.02
C LYS A 66 -7.03 1.79 -15.03
N ARG A 67 -6.58 3.06 -14.94
CA ARG A 67 -5.18 3.45 -15.11
C ARG A 67 -4.81 4.57 -14.15
N PHE A 68 -3.55 4.58 -13.73
CA PHE A 68 -3.06 5.64 -12.83
C PHE A 68 -3.00 7.01 -13.50
N ASP A 69 -2.64 7.08 -14.78
CA ASP A 69 -2.61 8.34 -15.52
C ASP A 69 -4.02 8.99 -15.64
N ARG A 70 -5.04 8.15 -15.83
CA ARG A 70 -6.43 8.63 -15.85
C ARG A 70 -6.90 9.10 -14.46
N LEU A 71 -6.56 8.35 -13.42
CA LEU A 71 -6.83 8.76 -12.04
C LEU A 71 -6.10 10.07 -11.71
N SER A 72 -4.82 10.20 -12.12
CA SER A 72 -4.02 11.41 -11.93
C SER A 72 -4.67 12.61 -12.60
N ALA A 73 -5.03 12.50 -13.89
CA ALA A 73 -5.68 13.57 -14.63
C ALA A 73 -7.03 13.99 -14.02
N TRP A 74 -7.83 13.01 -13.55
CA TRP A 74 -9.08 13.28 -12.85
C TRP A 74 -8.87 14.05 -11.54
N LEU A 75 -7.81 13.74 -10.78
CA LEU A 75 -7.43 14.44 -9.56
C LEU A 75 -6.88 15.83 -9.84
N GLU A 76 -5.99 15.97 -10.83
CA GLU A 76 -5.39 17.25 -11.23
C GLU A 76 -6.45 18.26 -11.65
N ALA A 77 -7.48 17.82 -12.38
CA ALA A 77 -8.64 18.67 -12.73
C ALA A 77 -9.41 19.18 -11.48
N ARG A 78 -9.14 18.62 -10.30
CA ARG A 78 -9.72 19.01 -9.01
C ARG A 78 -8.70 19.64 -8.06
N GLY A 79 -7.52 20.03 -8.59
CA GLY A 79 -6.44 20.64 -7.81
C GLY A 79 -5.80 19.68 -6.81
N ARG A 80 -5.86 18.37 -7.07
CA ARG A 80 -5.31 17.32 -6.21
C ARG A 80 -4.22 16.53 -6.94
N LYS A 81 -3.33 15.90 -6.17
CA LYS A 81 -2.20 15.16 -6.69
C LYS A 81 -2.19 13.71 -6.20
N LEU A 82 -1.97 12.77 -7.11
CA LEU A 82 -1.76 11.37 -6.78
C LEU A 82 -0.31 11.18 -6.29
N ILE A 83 -0.16 10.76 -5.04
CA ILE A 83 1.16 10.53 -4.41
C ILE A 83 1.59 9.07 -4.53
N PHE A 84 0.67 8.17 -4.18
CA PHE A 84 0.85 6.73 -4.24
C PHE A 84 -0.40 6.08 -4.81
N ALA A 85 -0.23 5.07 -5.65
CA ALA A 85 -1.31 4.14 -5.99
C ALA A 85 -0.78 2.74 -6.28
N MET A 86 -1.59 1.74 -5.98
CA MET A 86 -1.36 0.33 -6.32
C MET A 86 -2.70 -0.32 -6.66
N ASN A 87 -2.70 -1.28 -7.61
CA ASN A 87 -3.90 -2.08 -7.83
C ASN A 87 -4.29 -2.82 -6.55
N ALA A 88 -5.59 -2.90 -6.29
CA ALA A 88 -6.16 -3.55 -5.12
C ALA A 88 -6.67 -4.97 -5.45
N GLY A 89 -7.83 -5.35 -4.92
CA GLY A 89 -8.40 -6.69 -5.11
C GLY A 89 -8.82 -6.99 -6.55
N MET A 90 -9.08 -8.26 -6.79
CA MET A 90 -9.42 -8.79 -8.12
C MET A 90 -10.78 -8.29 -8.62
N TYR A 91 -10.94 -8.30 -9.94
CA TYR A 91 -12.10 -7.76 -10.64
C TYR A 91 -12.52 -8.65 -11.81
N HIS A 92 -13.77 -8.50 -12.23
CA HIS A 92 -14.38 -9.15 -13.39
C HIS A 92 -14.01 -8.44 -14.71
N ALA A 93 -14.32 -9.04 -15.85
CA ALA A 93 -14.07 -8.46 -17.17
C ALA A 93 -14.75 -7.08 -17.39
N ASP A 94 -15.82 -6.79 -16.65
CA ASP A 94 -16.50 -5.49 -16.64
C ASP A 94 -15.90 -4.50 -15.63
N PHE A 95 -14.76 -4.85 -15.03
CA PHE A 95 -14.04 -4.11 -13.98
C PHE A 95 -14.75 -4.04 -12.63
N SER A 96 -15.89 -4.70 -12.42
CA SER A 96 -16.50 -4.80 -11.08
C SER A 96 -15.64 -5.67 -10.15
N ALA A 97 -15.57 -5.33 -8.86
CA ALA A 97 -14.84 -6.13 -7.89
C ALA A 97 -15.45 -7.53 -7.74
N VAL A 98 -14.59 -8.57 -7.65
CA VAL A 98 -15.04 -9.98 -7.48
C VAL A 98 -15.62 -10.21 -6.09
N GLY A 99 -15.21 -9.46 -5.09
CA GLY A 99 -15.65 -9.59 -3.71
C GLY A 99 -15.74 -8.26 -3.01
N LEU A 100 -15.74 -8.29 -1.68
CA LEU A 100 -15.97 -7.13 -0.84
C LEU A 100 -15.22 -5.90 -1.33
N PHE A 101 -15.98 -4.81 -1.50
CA PHE A 101 -15.44 -3.50 -1.80
C PHE A 101 -16.16 -2.44 -0.96
N VAL A 102 -15.42 -1.88 0.01
CA VAL A 102 -15.90 -0.79 0.87
C VAL A 102 -15.05 0.44 0.60
N SER A 103 -15.67 1.55 0.27
CA SER A 103 -15.00 2.84 0.05
C SER A 103 -15.72 3.94 0.80
N GLY A 104 -14.96 4.77 1.53
CA GLY A 104 -15.53 5.86 2.33
C GLY A 104 -16.56 5.41 3.38
N GLY A 105 -16.44 4.19 3.89
CA GLY A 105 -17.36 3.60 4.86
C GLY A 105 -18.63 2.99 4.26
N HIS A 106 -18.76 2.96 2.93
CA HIS A 106 -19.91 2.39 2.23
C HIS A 106 -19.52 1.07 1.57
N GLU A 107 -20.27 0.00 1.84
CA GLU A 107 -20.14 -1.28 1.16
C GLU A 107 -20.80 -1.16 -0.22
N LEU A 108 -19.98 -1.20 -1.27
CA LEU A 108 -20.41 -1.06 -2.66
C LEU A 108 -20.51 -2.42 -3.36
N VAL A 109 -19.75 -3.41 -2.92
CA VAL A 109 -19.85 -4.81 -3.34
C VAL A 109 -19.77 -5.68 -2.10
N PRO A 110 -20.68 -6.65 -1.93
CA PRO A 110 -20.74 -7.48 -0.73
C PRO A 110 -19.61 -8.51 -0.67
N LEU A 111 -19.41 -9.06 0.52
CA LEU A 111 -18.46 -10.13 0.77
C LEU A 111 -18.80 -11.37 -0.07
N ASN A 112 -17.80 -11.93 -0.75
CA ASN A 112 -17.95 -13.12 -1.58
C ASN A 112 -17.32 -14.34 -0.88
N LEU A 113 -18.13 -15.23 -0.37
CA LEU A 113 -17.73 -16.49 0.25
C LEU A 113 -17.89 -17.71 -0.66
N ALA A 114 -18.26 -17.53 -1.91
CA ALA A 114 -18.45 -18.59 -2.87
C ALA A 114 -17.19 -19.43 -3.07
N ARG A 115 -17.35 -20.61 -3.64
CA ARG A 115 -16.28 -21.46 -4.18
C ARG A 115 -16.16 -21.21 -5.68
N GLY A 116 -14.96 -21.40 -6.22
CA GLY A 116 -14.70 -21.24 -7.65
C GLY A 116 -13.24 -21.54 -7.94
N ASP A 117 -12.84 -21.31 -9.17
CA ASP A 117 -11.49 -21.53 -9.66
C ASP A 117 -10.65 -20.23 -9.61
N GLY A 118 -9.34 -20.40 -9.60
CA GLY A 118 -8.38 -19.29 -9.60
C GLY A 118 -8.01 -18.80 -8.21
N ASN A 119 -7.10 -17.85 -8.20
CA ASN A 119 -6.44 -17.38 -6.97
C ASN A 119 -7.41 -16.75 -5.97
N PHE A 120 -8.42 -16.02 -6.44
CA PHE A 120 -9.43 -15.40 -5.56
C PHE A 120 -10.12 -16.42 -4.68
N PHE A 121 -10.43 -17.60 -5.25
CA PHE A 121 -11.18 -18.66 -4.57
C PHE A 121 -10.29 -19.67 -3.84
N LEU A 122 -8.96 -19.58 -3.93
CA LEU A 122 -8.05 -20.43 -3.16
C LEU A 122 -8.14 -20.06 -1.66
N LYS A 123 -8.81 -20.95 -0.90
CA LYS A 123 -9.06 -20.74 0.54
C LYS A 123 -7.86 -21.18 1.41
N PRO A 124 -7.56 -20.43 2.49
CA PRO A 124 -8.22 -19.22 2.93
C PRO A 124 -7.89 -18.02 2.03
N ASN A 125 -8.91 -17.30 1.59
CA ASN A 125 -8.77 -15.98 1.01
C ASN A 125 -9.08 -14.92 2.07
N GLY A 126 -8.85 -13.65 1.78
CA GLY A 126 -8.87 -12.62 2.82
C GLY A 126 -9.46 -11.28 2.41
N VAL A 127 -9.58 -10.45 3.42
CA VAL A 127 -9.95 -9.04 3.32
C VAL A 127 -8.86 -8.20 3.96
N PHE A 128 -8.35 -7.22 3.22
CA PHE A 128 -7.63 -6.09 3.81
C PHE A 128 -8.63 -4.98 4.11
N ALA A 129 -8.60 -4.46 5.32
CA ALA A 129 -9.48 -3.38 5.77
C ALA A 129 -8.73 -2.32 6.57
N ILE A 130 -9.14 -1.06 6.42
CA ILE A 130 -8.86 0.01 7.36
C ILE A 130 -10.12 0.24 8.17
N THR A 131 -9.99 0.13 9.48
CA THR A 131 -11.06 0.38 10.45
C THR A 131 -10.74 1.65 11.26
N GLU A 132 -11.67 2.08 12.10
CA GLU A 132 -11.45 3.20 13.03
C GLU A 132 -10.31 2.94 14.03
N VAL A 133 -9.98 1.68 14.29
CA VAL A 133 -8.91 1.28 15.22
C VAL A 133 -7.62 0.85 14.54
N GLY A 134 -7.59 0.74 13.20
CA GLY A 134 -6.37 0.42 12.48
C GLY A 134 -6.54 -0.50 11.27
N ALA A 135 -5.41 -0.82 10.65
CA ALA A 135 -5.33 -1.76 9.54
C ALA A 135 -5.52 -3.21 10.01
N ARG A 136 -6.19 -4.00 9.19
CA ARG A 136 -6.44 -5.43 9.40
C ARG A 136 -6.24 -6.20 8.10
N VAL A 137 -5.69 -7.41 8.19
CA VAL A 137 -5.87 -8.47 7.21
C VAL A 137 -6.53 -9.63 7.94
N VAL A 138 -7.69 -10.06 7.47
CA VAL A 138 -8.46 -11.15 8.10
C VAL A 138 -8.88 -12.16 7.05
N GLU A 139 -9.12 -13.42 7.47
CA GLU A 139 -9.79 -14.39 6.60
C GLU A 139 -11.19 -13.91 6.23
N ALA A 140 -11.59 -14.08 4.96
CA ALA A 140 -12.87 -13.58 4.48
C ALA A 140 -14.05 -14.08 5.30
N SER A 141 -14.01 -15.33 5.77
CA SER A 141 -15.06 -15.92 6.64
C SER A 141 -15.14 -15.27 8.04
N GLU A 142 -14.08 -14.57 8.48
CA GLU A 142 -14.02 -13.88 9.76
C GLU A 142 -14.42 -12.41 9.67
N TYR A 143 -14.40 -11.83 8.46
CA TYR A 143 -14.75 -10.43 8.23
C TYR A 143 -16.08 -10.01 8.86
N PRO A 144 -17.18 -10.80 8.80
CA PRO A 144 -18.46 -10.42 9.44
C PRO A 144 -18.39 -10.31 10.97
N ARG A 145 -17.30 -10.79 11.59
CA ARG A 145 -17.08 -10.70 13.04
C ARG A 145 -16.35 -9.43 13.45
N LEU A 146 -15.83 -8.65 12.50
CA LEU A 146 -15.28 -7.33 12.81
C LEU A 146 -16.40 -6.45 13.39
N ARG A 147 -16.12 -5.86 14.56
CA ARG A 147 -17.06 -4.97 15.26
C ARG A 147 -16.74 -3.51 15.02
N GLU A 148 -15.51 -3.24 14.60
CA GLU A 148 -15.04 -1.90 14.29
C GLU A 148 -15.70 -1.38 13.03
N ARG A 149 -15.92 -0.08 12.98
CA ARG A 149 -16.39 0.59 11.77
C ARG A 149 -15.31 0.52 10.69
N VAL A 150 -15.66 -0.08 9.56
CA VAL A 150 -14.79 -0.20 8.39
C VAL A 150 -14.86 1.08 7.57
N VAL A 151 -13.70 1.66 7.26
CA VAL A 151 -13.56 2.87 6.43
C VAL A 151 -13.33 2.48 4.96
N LEU A 152 -12.48 1.50 4.73
CA LEU A 152 -12.27 0.88 3.42
C LEU A 152 -11.99 -0.62 3.60
N ALA A 153 -12.37 -1.42 2.63
CA ALA A 153 -12.00 -2.84 2.56
C ALA A 153 -11.98 -3.33 1.12
N THR A 154 -11.09 -4.27 0.85
CA THR A 154 -11.07 -5.02 -0.39
C THR A 154 -10.81 -6.50 -0.11
N GLN A 155 -11.58 -7.36 -0.77
CA GLN A 155 -11.37 -8.80 -0.73
C GLN A 155 -10.49 -9.23 -1.90
N SER A 156 -9.58 -10.16 -1.62
CA SER A 156 -8.76 -10.82 -2.64
C SER A 156 -8.32 -12.20 -2.15
N GLY A 157 -7.42 -12.83 -2.87
CA GLY A 157 -6.92 -14.14 -2.44
C GLY A 157 -5.84 -14.71 -3.34
N PRO A 158 -5.08 -15.64 -2.75
CA PRO A 158 -5.21 -16.21 -1.40
C PRO A 158 -4.65 -15.31 -0.29
N LEU A 159 -4.92 -15.61 0.99
CA LEU A 159 -4.11 -15.11 2.08
C LEU A 159 -2.67 -15.61 1.90
N LEU A 160 -1.71 -14.71 2.03
CA LEU A 160 -0.29 -15.09 2.03
C LEU A 160 0.12 -15.63 3.39
N LEU A 161 -0.33 -14.93 4.43
CA LEU A 161 -0.04 -15.25 5.83
C LEU A 161 -1.29 -15.08 6.70
N ARG A 162 -1.38 -15.94 7.72
CA ARG A 162 -2.35 -15.82 8.81
C ARG A 162 -1.66 -16.18 10.11
N GLY A 163 -1.53 -15.21 11.05
CA GLY A 163 -0.84 -15.40 12.30
C GLY A 163 0.61 -15.90 12.12
N GLY A 164 1.34 -15.37 11.16
CA GLY A 164 2.71 -15.77 10.83
C GLY A 164 2.84 -17.10 10.08
N LYS A 165 1.74 -17.79 9.78
CA LYS A 165 1.76 -19.08 9.07
C LYS A 165 1.51 -18.84 7.57
N ILE A 166 2.41 -19.38 6.74
CA ILE A 166 2.27 -19.38 5.28
C ILE A 166 1.06 -20.23 4.89
N HIS A 167 0.33 -19.80 3.86
CA HIS A 167 -0.81 -20.53 3.32
C HIS A 167 -0.46 -21.98 2.99
N PRO A 168 -1.25 -22.98 3.45
CA PRO A 168 -0.88 -24.39 3.38
C PRO A 168 -0.72 -24.96 1.96
N ALA A 169 -1.36 -24.35 0.96
CA ALA A 169 -1.24 -24.77 -0.43
C ALA A 169 0.04 -24.25 -1.13
N PHE A 170 0.87 -23.43 -0.47
CA PHE A 170 2.05 -22.86 -1.12
C PHE A 170 3.23 -23.82 -1.05
N ASN A 171 3.76 -24.15 -2.24
CA ASN A 171 4.92 -24.99 -2.40
C ASN A 171 6.16 -24.14 -2.74
N ALA A 172 7.23 -24.29 -1.97
CA ALA A 172 8.51 -23.61 -2.20
C ALA A 172 9.12 -23.95 -3.56
N ALA A 173 8.93 -25.19 -4.04
CA ALA A 173 9.42 -25.66 -5.34
C ALA A 173 8.48 -25.31 -6.51
N SER A 174 7.43 -24.50 -6.30
CA SER A 174 6.48 -24.15 -7.36
C SER A 174 7.17 -23.38 -8.48
N GLU A 175 6.98 -23.83 -9.71
CA GLU A 175 7.42 -23.16 -10.95
C GLU A 175 6.46 -22.05 -11.40
N SER A 176 5.26 -21.97 -10.83
CA SER A 176 4.29 -20.90 -11.12
C SER A 176 4.78 -19.56 -10.59
N ARG A 177 5.52 -18.85 -11.42
CA ARG A 177 6.15 -17.55 -11.13
C ARG A 177 5.50 -16.45 -11.93
N LEU A 178 5.00 -15.43 -11.25
CA LEU A 178 4.37 -14.27 -11.84
C LEU A 178 4.84 -13.00 -11.10
N PHE A 179 4.67 -11.84 -11.72
CA PHE A 179 4.69 -10.59 -10.95
C PHE A 179 3.58 -10.67 -9.91
N ARG A 180 3.84 -10.15 -8.71
CA ARG A 180 2.86 -10.20 -7.63
C ARG A 180 2.89 -8.90 -6.85
N ASN A 181 1.73 -8.46 -6.40
CA ASN A 181 1.61 -7.46 -5.37
C ASN A 181 0.74 -7.96 -4.22
N GLY A 182 0.91 -7.36 -3.07
CA GLY A 182 0.20 -7.74 -1.86
C GLY A 182 0.27 -6.67 -0.80
N VAL A 183 -0.52 -6.85 0.23
CA VAL A 183 -0.54 -5.99 1.41
C VAL A 183 -0.46 -6.82 2.67
N GLY A 184 0.41 -6.43 3.60
CA GLY A 184 0.50 -6.97 4.95
C GLY A 184 0.21 -5.90 6.00
N VAL A 185 -0.07 -6.33 7.19
CA VAL A 185 -0.23 -5.45 8.36
C VAL A 185 0.87 -5.80 9.36
N ARG A 186 1.80 -4.86 9.60
CA ARG A 186 2.86 -5.04 10.60
C ARG A 186 2.36 -4.68 12.00
N SER A 187 1.58 -3.63 12.07
CA SER A 187 0.88 -3.18 13.27
C SER A 187 -0.43 -2.53 12.86
N PRO A 188 -1.36 -2.26 13.79
CA PRO A 188 -2.60 -1.57 13.47
C PRO A 188 -2.41 -0.23 12.73
N ASP A 189 -1.26 0.42 12.91
CA ASP A 189 -0.97 1.73 12.31
C ASP A 189 -0.16 1.65 11.01
N VAL A 190 0.38 0.46 10.66
CA VAL A 190 1.31 0.30 9.53
C VAL A 190 0.84 -0.77 8.56
N ALA A 191 0.39 -0.33 7.40
CA ALA A 191 0.14 -1.18 6.23
C ALA A 191 1.40 -1.23 5.34
N VAL A 192 1.80 -2.44 4.93
CA VAL A 192 2.99 -2.68 4.12
C VAL A 192 2.56 -3.25 2.77
N PHE A 193 2.72 -2.47 1.72
CA PHE A 193 2.50 -2.92 0.35
C PHE A 193 3.81 -3.41 -0.25
N ALA A 194 3.75 -4.45 -1.07
CA ALA A 194 4.90 -4.96 -1.78
C ALA A 194 4.54 -5.32 -3.22
N ILE A 195 5.47 -5.03 -4.15
CA ILE A 195 5.37 -5.42 -5.55
C ILE A 195 6.70 -6.03 -6.02
N SER A 196 6.65 -7.23 -6.57
CA SER A 196 7.84 -7.90 -7.09
C SER A 196 8.27 -7.29 -8.42
N GLU A 197 9.59 -7.04 -8.56
CA GLU A 197 10.18 -6.50 -9.80
C GLU A 197 10.48 -7.58 -10.83
N VAL A 198 10.44 -8.84 -10.40
CA VAL A 198 10.60 -10.04 -11.21
C VAL A 198 9.59 -11.10 -10.81
N PRO A 199 9.31 -12.10 -11.65
CA PRO A 199 8.39 -13.18 -11.32
C PRO A 199 8.82 -13.97 -10.07
N VAL A 200 7.89 -14.14 -9.11
CA VAL A 200 8.07 -14.91 -7.87
C VAL A 200 6.92 -15.91 -7.71
N ASN A 201 7.16 -17.01 -6.98
CA ASN A 201 6.08 -17.90 -6.59
C ASN A 201 5.40 -17.42 -5.29
N PHE A 202 4.27 -18.01 -4.94
CA PHE A 202 3.52 -17.62 -3.74
C PHE A 202 4.29 -17.86 -2.44
N HIS A 203 5.04 -18.95 -2.36
CA HIS A 203 5.82 -19.27 -1.17
C HIS A 203 6.91 -18.22 -0.92
N GLU A 204 7.68 -17.86 -1.95
CA GLU A 204 8.69 -16.80 -1.87
C GLU A 204 8.05 -15.47 -1.45
N PHE A 205 6.91 -15.12 -2.04
CA PHE A 205 6.24 -13.87 -1.75
C PHE A 205 5.64 -13.83 -0.34
N ALA A 206 5.10 -14.95 0.16
CA ALA A 206 4.65 -15.07 1.54
C ALA A 206 5.80 -15.02 2.54
N THR A 207 6.92 -15.70 2.23
CA THR A 207 8.16 -15.67 3.03
C THR A 207 8.70 -14.25 3.17
N LEU A 208 8.63 -13.43 2.10
CA LEU A 208 8.99 -12.02 2.16
C LEU A 208 8.19 -11.28 3.25
N PHE A 209 6.86 -11.40 3.24
CA PHE A 209 6.01 -10.70 4.21
C PHE A 209 6.30 -11.16 5.65
N ARG A 210 6.56 -12.45 5.87
CA ARG A 210 6.83 -13.01 7.19
C ARG A 210 8.21 -12.63 7.70
N ASP A 211 9.26 -12.92 6.92
CA ASP A 211 10.64 -12.94 7.41
C ASP A 211 11.37 -11.61 7.21
N VAL A 212 10.98 -10.83 6.18
CA VAL A 212 11.64 -9.57 5.83
C VAL A 212 10.80 -8.37 6.24
N LEU A 213 9.47 -8.44 6.03
CA LEU A 213 8.57 -7.33 6.29
C LEU A 213 7.94 -7.37 7.69
N GLY A 214 8.04 -8.51 8.40
CA GLY A 214 7.54 -8.67 9.77
C GLY A 214 6.03 -8.54 9.90
N CYS A 215 5.28 -8.94 8.86
CA CYS A 215 3.83 -8.90 8.86
C CYS A 215 3.28 -10.27 9.29
N PRO A 216 2.55 -10.39 10.42
CA PRO A 216 1.89 -11.64 10.80
C PRO A 216 0.76 -12.04 9.86
N ASP A 217 0.09 -11.07 9.25
CA ASP A 217 -1.02 -11.29 8.33
C ASP A 217 -0.76 -10.53 7.02
N ALA A 218 -0.97 -11.20 5.89
CA ALA A 218 -0.75 -10.63 4.57
C ALA A 218 -1.69 -11.25 3.53
N LEU A 219 -2.07 -10.43 2.55
CA LEU A 219 -3.00 -10.76 1.49
C LEU A 219 -2.36 -10.52 0.12
N PHE A 220 -2.48 -11.49 -0.76
CA PHE A 220 -2.20 -11.31 -2.18
C PHE A 220 -3.32 -10.47 -2.82
N LEU A 221 -2.95 -9.51 -3.63
CA LEU A 221 -3.92 -8.61 -4.29
C LEU A 221 -4.18 -9.06 -5.72
N ASP A 222 -3.14 -9.06 -6.56
CA ASP A 222 -3.27 -9.56 -7.93
C ASP A 222 -1.90 -10.03 -8.48
N GLY A 223 -1.90 -10.59 -9.68
CA GLY A 223 -0.72 -11.14 -10.34
C GLY A 223 -0.20 -10.27 -11.47
N THR A 224 -0.44 -10.72 -12.70
CA THR A 224 0.12 -10.17 -13.93
C THR A 224 -0.12 -8.66 -14.12
N ILE A 225 -1.21 -8.13 -13.56
CA ILE A 225 -1.55 -6.70 -13.61
C ILE A 225 -0.84 -5.85 -12.55
N SER A 226 -0.05 -6.48 -11.64
CA SER A 226 0.63 -5.79 -10.55
C SER A 226 1.29 -4.50 -11.01
N SER A 227 0.86 -3.37 -10.48
CA SER A 227 1.25 -2.03 -10.92
C SER A 227 1.35 -1.09 -9.73
N LEU A 228 2.35 -0.20 -9.77
CA LEU A 228 2.65 0.82 -8.76
C LEU A 228 2.76 2.19 -9.43
N HIS A 229 2.13 3.20 -8.81
CA HIS A 229 2.42 4.60 -9.03
C HIS A 229 3.04 5.21 -7.77
N SER A 230 4.09 6.00 -7.96
CA SER A 230 4.72 6.79 -6.92
C SER A 230 5.32 8.06 -7.50
N SER A 231 4.87 9.20 -7.03
CA SER A 231 5.44 10.49 -7.42
C SER A 231 6.88 10.64 -6.96
N GLU A 232 7.24 10.08 -5.79
CA GLU A 232 8.59 10.10 -5.23
C GLU A 232 9.57 9.26 -6.05
N LEU A 233 9.19 8.02 -6.39
CA LEU A 233 10.00 7.13 -7.23
C LEU A 233 9.97 7.50 -8.71
N LYS A 234 9.18 8.51 -9.11
CA LYS A 234 8.92 8.86 -10.51
C LYS A 234 8.48 7.65 -11.34
N ARG A 235 7.66 6.79 -10.74
CA ARG A 235 7.18 5.54 -11.29
C ARG A 235 5.68 5.60 -11.55
N SER A 236 5.23 5.11 -12.70
CA SER A 236 3.82 4.91 -13.01
C SER A 236 3.70 3.74 -13.98
N ASP A 237 3.45 2.57 -13.43
CA ASP A 237 3.36 1.34 -14.21
C ASP A 237 2.06 1.30 -15.01
N PHE A 238 2.15 0.74 -16.21
CA PHE A 238 1.01 0.34 -17.00
C PHE A 238 1.27 -1.03 -17.62
N ARG A 239 0.67 -2.06 -17.07
CA ARG A 239 0.73 -3.42 -17.61
C ARG A 239 -0.58 -3.82 -18.28
N MET A 240 -1.68 -3.55 -17.62
CA MET A 240 -3.05 -3.81 -18.07
C MET A 240 -4.00 -2.83 -17.38
N ASP A 241 -5.23 -2.72 -17.89
CA ASP A 241 -6.31 -1.99 -17.22
C ASP A 241 -6.56 -2.58 -15.82
N LEU A 242 -6.79 -1.72 -14.83
CA LEU A 242 -6.96 -2.06 -13.42
C LEU A 242 -8.44 -2.00 -13.01
N GLY A 243 -8.83 -2.82 -12.04
CA GLY A 243 -10.07 -2.68 -11.30
C GLY A 243 -9.92 -1.67 -10.15
N PRO A 244 -10.20 -2.07 -8.89
CA PRO A 244 -10.00 -1.23 -7.71
C PRO A 244 -8.53 -0.79 -7.52
N ILE A 245 -8.33 0.44 -7.03
CA ILE A 245 -7.03 1.08 -6.86
C ILE A 245 -6.91 1.62 -5.44
N PHE A 246 -5.85 1.26 -4.71
CA PHE A 246 -5.42 1.98 -3.53
C PHE A 246 -4.77 3.29 -3.94
N ALA A 247 -5.03 4.37 -3.20
CA ALA A 247 -4.45 5.68 -3.46
C ALA A 247 -4.19 6.48 -2.18
N ILE A 248 -3.09 7.24 -2.18
CA ILE A 248 -2.84 8.37 -1.28
C ILE A 248 -2.82 9.62 -2.15
N ILE A 249 -3.56 10.64 -1.73
CA ILE A 249 -3.86 11.82 -2.54
C ILE A 249 -3.65 13.05 -1.66
N GLU A 250 -2.89 13.99 -2.18
CA GLU A 250 -2.63 15.33 -1.62
C GLU A 250 -3.55 16.40 -2.22
#